data_514b8d22fb6889fbf20f1876ddded3a6
#
_entry.id   514b8d22fb6889fbf20f1876ddded3a6
#
_cell.length_a   1.000
_cell.length_b   1.000
_cell.length_c   1.000
_cell.angle_alpha   90.00
_cell.angle_beta   90.00
_cell.angle_gamma   90.00
#
_symmetry.space_group_name_H-M   'P 1'
#
loop_
_entity.id
_entity.type
_entity.pdbx_description
1 polymer ?
#
loop_
_entity_poly.entity_id
_entity_poly.type
_entity_poly.pdbx_seq_one_letter_code
_entity_poly.pdbx_strand_id
1 'polypeptide(L)'
;NLFIGSDDFWYKSLTNKEKIKKAEDLMEDLVGEYIDPNTLAINLSLPIKAWITIGRAFLRENTKVLILDESSAALDFDSTERLFNKMRQMRDNGVAVFIVTHRIAELIRISDKATVLRDGVDVGVLDKKNITEKNLLSLMTGKIEKEEQVKSVPPIPQIDQIVMRANDLKVWPESESVNFELHKGEILGVTGLDGHGQDDFVKMLAGVSESHGGEVEIRNNNNQYVKFNTLMEAKNLGISFVSGDRKKEGILPNLSIYENMVIPLYRTTSRGGFLGFVNWLELNGIYEWELDRLNIKTGLQSDLITSLSGGNQQKVMIARSFGQHPKILILNDPARGIDVNTKRDLYVHLRNYAEE
;
A
#
# COMPACT_ATOMS: atom_id res chain seq x y z
N ASN A 1 10.25 12.90 -20.60
CA ASN A 1 10.35 11.60 -19.92
C ASN A 1 10.11 10.39 -20.83
N LEU A 2 9.12 10.40 -21.73
CA LEU A 2 8.81 9.27 -22.63
C LEU A 2 10.00 8.89 -23.55
N PHE A 3 10.74 9.86 -24.04
CA PHE A 3 11.84 9.64 -25.00
C PHE A 3 13.22 9.45 -24.38
N ILE A 4 13.34 9.46 -23.04
CA ILE A 4 14.64 9.22 -22.39
C ILE A 4 15.12 7.80 -22.69
N GLY A 5 16.29 7.68 -23.34
CA GLY A 5 16.89 6.40 -23.71
C GLY A 5 16.32 5.75 -24.97
N SER A 6 15.45 6.45 -25.72
CA SER A 6 14.91 5.99 -27.00
C SER A 6 15.42 6.81 -28.21
N ASP A 7 16.18 7.87 -27.96
CA ASP A 7 16.81 8.64 -29.03
C ASP A 7 17.97 7.82 -29.64
N ASP A 8 17.79 7.34 -30.84
CA ASP A 8 18.89 6.91 -31.70
C ASP A 8 19.71 8.15 -32.07
N PHE A 9 20.70 8.44 -31.26
CA PHE A 9 21.46 9.68 -31.22
C PHE A 9 22.18 10.01 -32.54
N TRP A 10 22.22 9.08 -33.50
CA TRP A 10 23.06 9.21 -34.68
C TRP A 10 22.33 9.26 -36.02
N TYR A 11 21.06 8.81 -36.16
CA TYR A 11 20.45 8.65 -37.48
C TYR A 11 19.04 9.22 -37.71
N LYS A 12 18.24 9.49 -36.68
CA LYS A 12 16.91 10.14 -36.79
C LYS A 12 16.51 10.80 -35.48
N SER A 13 17.05 12.00 -35.19
CA SER A 13 16.50 12.79 -34.10
C SER A 13 15.14 13.36 -34.48
N LEU A 14 14.09 12.97 -33.78
CA LEU A 14 12.78 13.59 -33.89
C LEU A 14 12.87 15.07 -33.45
N THR A 15 12.21 15.95 -34.17
CA THR A 15 12.04 17.36 -33.76
C THR A 15 11.20 17.41 -32.48
N ASN A 16 11.33 18.47 -31.69
CA ASN A 16 10.49 18.63 -30.48
C ASN A 16 8.98 18.56 -30.79
N LYS A 17 8.56 19.08 -31.95
CA LYS A 17 7.17 19.06 -32.39
C LYS A 17 6.69 17.62 -32.65
N GLU A 18 7.53 16.80 -33.27
CA GLU A 18 7.21 15.38 -33.51
C GLU A 18 7.20 14.58 -32.22
N LYS A 19 8.13 14.87 -31.26
CA LYS A 19 8.13 14.25 -29.93
C LYS A 19 6.86 14.58 -29.15
N ILE A 20 6.44 15.84 -29.17
CA ILE A 20 5.21 16.28 -28.51
C ILE A 20 4.01 15.51 -29.09
N LYS A 21 3.84 15.53 -30.41
CA LYS A 21 2.73 14.85 -31.05
C LYS A 21 2.72 13.34 -30.78
N LYS A 22 3.86 12.65 -30.91
CA LYS A 22 3.96 11.23 -30.57
C LYS A 22 3.65 10.94 -29.09
N ALA A 23 4.02 11.86 -28.19
CA ALA A 23 3.70 11.73 -26.77
C ALA A 23 2.21 11.89 -26.52
N GLU A 24 1.55 12.87 -27.13
CA GLU A 24 0.10 13.07 -27.06
C GLU A 24 -0.62 11.84 -27.56
N ASP A 25 -0.36 11.41 -28.81
CA ASP A 25 -1.02 10.26 -29.43
C ASP A 25 -0.86 8.98 -28.58
N LEU A 26 0.35 8.72 -28.04
CA LEU A 26 0.61 7.54 -27.23
C LEU A 26 -0.10 7.62 -25.88
N MET A 27 -0.01 8.75 -25.19
CA MET A 27 -0.59 8.87 -23.85
C MET A 27 -2.11 8.87 -23.91
N GLU A 28 -2.73 9.48 -24.92
CA GLU A 28 -4.16 9.40 -25.14
C GLU A 28 -4.62 7.97 -25.41
N ASP A 29 -3.89 7.20 -26.23
CA ASP A 29 -4.17 5.77 -26.48
C ASP A 29 -4.00 4.89 -25.23
N LEU A 30 -3.05 5.19 -24.34
CA LEU A 30 -2.77 4.40 -23.14
C LEU A 30 -3.66 4.79 -21.96
N VAL A 31 -3.85 6.08 -21.72
CA VAL A 31 -4.58 6.61 -20.56
C VAL A 31 -6.07 6.78 -20.85
N GLY A 32 -6.41 7.11 -22.10
CA GLY A 32 -7.78 7.37 -22.52
C GLY A 32 -8.24 8.81 -22.29
N GLU A 33 -7.32 9.70 -21.90
CA GLU A 33 -7.56 11.13 -21.71
C GLU A 33 -6.33 11.95 -22.17
N TYR A 34 -6.57 13.23 -22.51
CA TYR A 34 -5.51 14.14 -22.90
C TYR A 34 -4.63 14.51 -21.70
N ILE A 35 -3.33 14.39 -21.88
CA ILE A 35 -2.33 14.83 -20.90
C ILE A 35 -1.40 15.82 -21.60
N ASP A 36 -1.33 17.05 -21.08
CA ASP A 36 -0.39 18.05 -21.61
C ASP A 36 1.05 17.55 -21.50
N PRO A 37 1.75 17.34 -22.64
CA PRO A 37 3.12 16.82 -22.68
C PRO A 37 4.14 17.74 -22.03
N ASN A 38 3.81 19.00 -21.77
CA ASN A 38 4.68 19.96 -21.09
C ASN A 38 4.53 19.90 -19.56
N THR A 39 3.56 19.17 -19.03
CA THR A 39 3.38 19.01 -17.59
C THR A 39 4.60 18.30 -16.99
N LEU A 40 5.14 18.87 -15.91
CA LEU A 40 6.23 18.23 -15.18
C LEU A 40 5.77 16.90 -14.59
N ALA A 41 6.51 15.84 -14.81
CA ALA A 41 6.14 14.50 -14.34
C ALA A 41 5.94 14.42 -12.81
N ILE A 42 6.57 15.32 -12.04
CA ILE A 42 6.37 15.36 -10.58
C ILE A 42 4.93 15.72 -10.19
N ASN A 43 4.26 16.53 -11.00
CA ASN A 43 2.89 17.01 -10.77
C ASN A 43 1.80 16.04 -11.26
N LEU A 44 2.20 14.97 -11.96
CA LEU A 44 1.26 13.96 -12.45
C LEU A 44 0.88 12.98 -11.32
N SER A 45 -0.30 12.39 -11.44
CA SER A 45 -0.74 11.32 -10.55
C SER A 45 0.11 10.06 -10.69
N LEU A 46 0.06 9.18 -9.70
CA LEU A 46 0.84 7.95 -9.71
C LEU A 46 0.48 7.01 -10.87
N PRO A 47 -0.81 6.81 -11.23
CA PRO A 47 -1.19 6.04 -12.40
C PRO A 47 -0.61 6.60 -13.70
N ILE A 48 -0.66 7.92 -13.91
CA ILE A 48 -0.10 8.55 -15.11
C ILE A 48 1.43 8.37 -15.18
N LYS A 49 2.13 8.49 -14.05
CA LYS A 49 3.57 8.19 -13.96
C LYS A 49 3.89 6.74 -14.33
N ALA A 50 3.06 5.80 -13.91
CA ALA A 50 3.18 4.39 -14.31
C ALA A 50 3.00 4.23 -15.83
N TRP A 51 1.99 4.86 -16.40
CA TRP A 51 1.76 4.86 -17.85
C TRP A 51 2.91 5.47 -18.65
N ILE A 52 3.55 6.56 -18.18
CA ILE A 52 4.76 7.09 -18.81
C ILE A 52 5.88 6.05 -18.84
N THR A 53 6.05 5.30 -17.75
CA THR A 53 7.08 4.25 -17.68
C THR A 53 6.78 3.09 -18.63
N ILE A 54 5.53 2.65 -18.68
CA ILE A 54 5.04 1.60 -19.60
C ILE A 54 5.11 2.09 -21.04
N GLY A 55 4.69 3.31 -21.33
CA GLY A 55 4.68 3.93 -22.65
C GLY A 55 6.07 4.01 -23.29
N ARG A 56 7.12 4.20 -22.47
CA ARG A 56 8.52 4.14 -22.95
C ARG A 56 8.88 2.80 -23.59
N ALA A 57 8.32 1.70 -23.09
CA ALA A 57 8.55 0.38 -23.66
C ALA A 57 7.80 0.21 -24.99
N PHE A 58 6.62 0.83 -25.13
CA PHE A 58 5.80 0.75 -26.34
C PHE A 58 6.30 1.67 -27.48
N LEU A 59 7.07 2.72 -27.18
CA LEU A 59 7.65 3.60 -28.19
C LEU A 59 8.72 2.92 -29.05
N ARG A 60 9.31 1.82 -28.59
CA ARG A 60 10.39 1.13 -29.31
C ARG A 60 9.80 0.31 -30.46
N GLU A 61 10.08 0.75 -31.69
CA GLU A 61 9.83 -0.02 -32.90
C GLU A 61 10.64 -1.31 -32.89
N ASN A 62 10.45 -2.40 -33.29
CA ASN A 62 11.26 -3.64 -33.30
C ASN A 62 11.46 -4.33 -31.92
N THR A 63 10.60 -4.07 -30.95
CA THR A 63 10.61 -4.80 -29.67
C THR A 63 10.33 -6.28 -29.94
N LYS A 64 11.24 -7.17 -29.53
CA LYS A 64 11.08 -8.62 -29.62
C LYS A 64 10.58 -9.22 -28.32
N VAL A 65 10.97 -8.61 -27.22
CA VAL A 65 10.63 -9.04 -25.87
C VAL A 65 10.21 -7.82 -25.05
N LEU A 66 9.06 -7.91 -24.42
CA LEU A 66 8.56 -6.93 -23.44
C LEU A 66 8.57 -7.57 -22.06
N ILE A 67 9.21 -6.91 -21.09
CA ILE A 67 9.22 -7.34 -19.69
C ILE A 67 8.56 -6.26 -18.85
N LEU A 68 7.53 -6.62 -18.11
CA LEU A 68 6.76 -5.77 -17.22
C LEU A 68 6.87 -6.31 -15.80
N ASP A 69 7.57 -5.57 -14.93
CA ASP A 69 7.77 -5.92 -13.53
C ASP A 69 6.87 -5.07 -12.66
N GLU A 70 5.85 -5.69 -12.03
CA GLU A 70 4.82 -5.06 -11.18
C GLU A 70 4.19 -3.78 -11.76
N SER A 71 4.15 -3.65 -13.07
CA SER A 71 3.78 -2.41 -13.77
C SER A 71 2.31 -2.02 -13.59
N SER A 72 1.46 -2.95 -13.19
CA SER A 72 0.03 -2.72 -12.88
C SER A 72 -0.22 -2.25 -11.45
N ALA A 73 0.79 -2.25 -10.58
CA ALA A 73 0.60 -1.97 -9.14
C ALA A 73 -0.02 -0.60 -8.84
N ALA A 74 0.21 0.39 -9.71
CA ALA A 74 -0.31 1.75 -9.57
C ALA A 74 -1.51 2.04 -10.49
N LEU A 75 -2.01 1.02 -11.22
CA LEU A 75 -3.13 1.15 -12.14
C LEU A 75 -4.43 0.69 -11.48
N ASP A 76 -5.51 1.40 -11.78
CA ASP A 76 -6.87 0.97 -11.46
C ASP A 76 -7.31 -0.20 -12.36
N PHE A 77 -8.53 -0.67 -12.17
CA PHE A 77 -9.08 -1.79 -12.91
C PHE A 77 -9.12 -1.52 -14.42
N ASP A 78 -9.66 -0.37 -14.84
CA ASP A 78 -9.83 -0.02 -16.25
C ASP A 78 -8.49 0.20 -16.95
N SER A 79 -7.56 0.85 -16.27
CA SER A 79 -6.19 1.02 -16.76
C SER A 79 -5.46 -0.33 -16.88
N THR A 80 -5.65 -1.24 -15.93
CA THR A 80 -5.10 -2.59 -16.00
C THR A 80 -5.65 -3.36 -17.20
N GLU A 81 -6.95 -3.23 -17.51
CA GLU A 81 -7.53 -3.84 -18.71
C GLU A 81 -6.95 -3.26 -20.00
N ARG A 82 -6.76 -1.94 -20.07
CA ARG A 82 -6.08 -1.32 -21.20
C ARG A 82 -4.66 -1.87 -21.38
N LEU A 83 -3.92 -2.01 -20.29
CA LEU A 83 -2.58 -2.62 -20.33
C LEU A 83 -2.63 -4.05 -20.88
N PHE A 84 -3.55 -4.88 -20.40
CA PHE A 84 -3.71 -6.26 -20.88
C PHE A 84 -4.08 -6.33 -22.35
N ASN A 85 -4.92 -5.42 -22.82
CA ASN A 85 -5.26 -5.34 -24.25
C ASN A 85 -4.03 -4.99 -25.09
N LYS A 86 -3.19 -4.06 -24.64
CA LYS A 86 -1.91 -3.75 -25.31
C LYS A 86 -0.95 -4.92 -25.31
N MET A 87 -0.84 -5.63 -24.19
CA MET A 87 -0.01 -6.85 -24.10
C MET A 87 -0.48 -7.92 -25.11
N ARG A 88 -1.81 -8.13 -25.22
CA ARG A 88 -2.37 -9.07 -26.21
C ARG A 88 -2.06 -8.64 -27.64
N GLN A 89 -2.22 -7.36 -27.97
CA GLN A 89 -1.86 -6.82 -29.28
C GLN A 89 -0.37 -7.05 -29.60
N MET A 90 0.53 -6.81 -28.66
CA MET A 90 1.96 -7.05 -28.86
C MET A 90 2.27 -8.53 -29.06
N ARG A 91 1.67 -9.42 -28.26
CA ARG A 91 1.79 -10.87 -28.42
C ARG A 91 1.32 -11.30 -29.80
N ASP A 92 0.16 -10.82 -30.26
CA ASP A 92 -0.42 -11.18 -31.55
C ASP A 92 0.45 -10.67 -32.73
N ASN A 93 1.25 -9.61 -32.48
CA ASN A 93 2.28 -9.13 -33.41
C ASN A 93 3.63 -9.85 -33.27
N GLY A 94 3.69 -10.96 -32.52
CA GLY A 94 4.89 -11.82 -32.40
C GLY A 94 5.89 -11.36 -31.36
N VAL A 95 5.52 -10.44 -30.44
CA VAL A 95 6.38 -10.02 -29.32
C VAL A 95 6.21 -11.01 -28.17
N ALA A 96 7.33 -11.51 -27.63
CA ALA A 96 7.30 -12.28 -26.40
C ALA A 96 7.04 -11.33 -25.20
N VAL A 97 5.99 -11.58 -24.43
CA VAL A 97 5.61 -10.73 -23.30
C VAL A 97 5.82 -11.48 -21.98
N PHE A 98 6.62 -10.91 -21.08
CA PHE A 98 6.79 -11.37 -19.71
C PHE A 98 6.15 -10.39 -18.75
N ILE A 99 5.32 -10.88 -17.85
CA ILE A 99 4.79 -10.11 -16.72
C ILE A 99 5.25 -10.75 -15.42
N VAL A 100 5.81 -9.93 -14.53
CA VAL A 100 6.10 -10.31 -13.15
C VAL A 100 5.07 -9.62 -12.26
N THR A 101 4.29 -10.38 -11.53
CA THR A 101 3.26 -9.86 -10.63
C THR A 101 2.98 -10.86 -9.51
N HIS A 102 2.63 -10.34 -8.35
CA HIS A 102 2.10 -11.12 -7.24
C HIS A 102 0.56 -11.15 -7.22
N ARG A 103 -0.08 -10.45 -8.16
CA ARG A 103 -1.54 -10.38 -8.28
C ARG A 103 -2.08 -11.59 -9.03
N ILE A 104 -2.58 -12.56 -8.31
CA ILE A 104 -3.09 -13.85 -8.86
C ILE A 104 -4.16 -13.62 -9.92
N ALA A 105 -5.09 -12.69 -9.70
CA ALA A 105 -6.14 -12.36 -10.65
C ALA A 105 -5.60 -11.92 -12.02
N GLU A 106 -4.47 -11.20 -12.05
CA GLU A 106 -3.82 -10.79 -13.29
C GLU A 106 -3.26 -11.99 -14.05
N LEU A 107 -2.54 -12.89 -13.35
CA LEU A 107 -2.00 -14.10 -13.95
C LEU A 107 -3.08 -14.98 -14.58
N ILE A 108 -4.20 -15.19 -13.89
CA ILE A 108 -5.33 -15.96 -14.41
C ILE A 108 -5.89 -15.33 -15.70
N ARG A 109 -5.94 -14.00 -15.79
CA ARG A 109 -6.57 -13.28 -16.90
C ARG A 109 -5.69 -13.16 -18.14
N ILE A 110 -4.37 -13.00 -17.97
CA ILE A 110 -3.49 -12.63 -19.09
C ILE A 110 -2.50 -13.74 -19.49
N SER A 111 -2.06 -14.60 -18.56
CA SER A 111 -0.94 -15.52 -18.80
C SER A 111 -1.36 -16.75 -19.60
N ASP A 112 -0.52 -17.16 -20.54
CA ASP A 112 -0.62 -18.45 -21.23
C ASP A 112 0.15 -19.54 -20.46
N LYS A 113 1.19 -19.13 -19.73
CA LYS A 113 2.02 -19.96 -18.87
C LYS A 113 2.48 -19.17 -17.66
N ALA A 114 2.52 -19.77 -16.49
CA ALA A 114 3.01 -19.14 -15.27
C ALA A 114 4.09 -20.00 -14.63
N THR A 115 5.26 -19.40 -14.37
CA THR A 115 6.32 -19.99 -13.53
C THR A 115 6.26 -19.35 -12.17
N VAL A 116 6.18 -20.14 -11.11
CA VAL A 116 6.13 -19.64 -9.74
C VAL A 116 7.51 -19.74 -9.11
N LEU A 117 8.03 -18.60 -8.66
CA LEU A 117 9.28 -18.50 -7.91
C LEU A 117 8.99 -18.30 -6.44
N ARG A 118 9.69 -19.03 -5.57
CA ARG A 118 9.65 -18.86 -4.12
C ARG A 118 11.05 -19.00 -3.56
N ASP A 119 11.48 -18.01 -2.77
CA ASP A 119 12.82 -17.94 -2.17
C ASP A 119 13.96 -18.12 -3.21
N GLY A 120 13.76 -17.58 -4.43
CA GLY A 120 14.72 -17.67 -5.53
C GLY A 120 14.73 -19.00 -6.29
N VAL A 121 13.83 -19.93 -5.96
CA VAL A 121 13.73 -21.27 -6.59
C VAL A 121 12.45 -21.39 -7.39
N ASP A 122 12.53 -21.99 -8.58
CA ASP A 122 11.36 -22.41 -9.36
C ASP A 122 10.65 -23.56 -8.62
N VAL A 123 9.43 -23.30 -8.16
CA VAL A 123 8.62 -24.29 -7.43
C VAL A 123 7.52 -24.91 -8.28
N GLY A 124 7.38 -24.47 -9.52
CA GLY A 124 6.46 -25.10 -10.47
C GLY A 124 6.04 -24.19 -11.62
N VAL A 125 5.65 -24.85 -12.69
CA VAL A 125 5.18 -24.23 -13.93
C VAL A 125 3.75 -24.69 -14.21
N LEU A 126 2.87 -23.73 -14.46
CA LEU A 126 1.46 -23.96 -14.77
C LEU A 126 1.15 -23.54 -16.21
N ASP A 127 0.56 -24.43 -16.98
CA ASP A 127 -0.04 -24.10 -18.27
C ASP A 127 -1.40 -23.43 -18.09
N LYS A 128 -1.90 -22.72 -19.11
CA LYS A 128 -3.14 -21.93 -19.10
C LYS A 128 -4.31 -22.59 -18.37
N LYS A 129 -4.54 -23.89 -18.60
CA LYS A 129 -5.66 -24.63 -18.00
C LYS A 129 -5.50 -24.83 -16.49
N ASN A 130 -4.27 -24.78 -16.00
CA ASN A 130 -3.91 -25.04 -14.60
C ASN A 130 -3.61 -23.73 -13.84
N ILE A 131 -3.63 -22.57 -14.49
CA ILE A 131 -3.49 -21.26 -13.86
C ILE A 131 -4.81 -20.94 -13.16
N THR A 132 -4.94 -21.43 -11.93
CA THR A 132 -6.09 -21.19 -11.03
C THR A 132 -5.58 -20.57 -9.75
N GLU A 133 -6.46 -19.83 -9.06
CA GLU A 133 -6.13 -19.23 -7.77
C GLU A 133 -5.57 -20.25 -6.78
N LYS A 134 -6.23 -21.41 -6.67
CA LYS A 134 -5.82 -22.51 -5.80
C LYS A 134 -4.43 -23.02 -6.09
N ASN A 135 -4.13 -23.29 -7.38
CA ASN A 135 -2.83 -23.83 -7.78
C ASN A 135 -1.71 -22.80 -7.59
N LEU A 136 -1.96 -21.55 -7.95
CA LEU A 136 -1.01 -20.45 -7.74
C LEU A 136 -0.72 -20.25 -6.26
N LEU A 137 -1.75 -20.14 -5.41
CA LEU A 137 -1.59 -20.00 -3.95
C LEU A 137 -0.82 -21.18 -3.36
N SER A 138 -1.14 -22.40 -3.75
CA SER A 138 -0.45 -23.61 -3.27
C SER A 138 1.05 -23.57 -3.57
N LEU A 139 1.44 -23.20 -4.80
CA LEU A 139 2.84 -23.07 -5.17
C LEU A 139 3.53 -21.88 -4.47
N MET A 140 2.89 -20.71 -4.42
CA MET A 140 3.45 -19.51 -3.81
C MET A 140 3.65 -19.67 -2.30
N THR A 141 2.70 -20.32 -1.60
CA THR A 141 2.77 -20.49 -0.13
C THR A 141 3.50 -21.76 0.30
N GLY A 142 3.59 -22.76 -0.58
CA GLY A 142 4.13 -24.09 -0.24
C GLY A 142 3.21 -24.91 0.68
N LYS A 143 2.04 -24.39 0.97
CA LYS A 143 1.01 -25.09 1.76
C LYS A 143 -0.06 -25.54 0.78
N ILE A 144 -0.32 -26.86 0.71
CA ILE A 144 -1.56 -27.35 0.15
C ILE A 144 -2.63 -26.82 1.11
N GLU A 145 -3.45 -25.88 0.67
CA GLU A 145 -4.63 -25.52 1.45
C GLU A 145 -5.45 -26.82 1.65
N LYS A 146 -5.26 -27.47 2.78
CA LYS A 146 -6.43 -28.08 3.41
C LYS A 146 -7.38 -26.89 3.53
N GLU A 147 -8.58 -27.03 2.97
CA GLU A 147 -9.67 -26.11 3.22
C GLU A 147 -9.68 -25.80 4.74
N GLU A 148 -8.86 -24.84 5.16
CA GLU A 148 -9.17 -24.12 6.37
C GLU A 148 -10.48 -23.46 5.97
N GLN A 149 -11.57 -24.15 6.32
CA GLN A 149 -12.87 -23.53 6.45
C GLN A 149 -12.57 -22.15 6.98
N VAL A 150 -12.89 -21.13 6.19
CA VAL A 150 -12.91 -19.75 6.67
C VAL A 150 -13.64 -19.89 7.98
N LYS A 151 -12.89 -19.97 9.09
CA LYS A 151 -13.49 -20.06 10.42
C LYS A 151 -14.45 -18.91 10.39
N SER A 152 -15.72 -19.24 10.49
CA SER A 152 -16.82 -18.28 10.47
C SER A 152 -16.32 -17.05 11.21
N VAL A 153 -16.30 -15.91 10.52
CA VAL A 153 -15.91 -14.63 11.13
C VAL A 153 -16.55 -14.66 12.52
N PRO A 154 -15.76 -14.64 13.60
CA PRO A 154 -16.38 -14.68 14.92
C PRO A 154 -17.42 -13.56 14.93
N PRO A 155 -18.61 -13.80 15.47
CA PRO A 155 -19.64 -12.79 15.54
C PRO A 155 -18.98 -11.53 16.11
N ILE A 156 -19.26 -10.37 15.50
CA ILE A 156 -18.83 -9.07 15.98
C ILE A 156 -19.00 -9.09 17.50
N PRO A 157 -17.94 -8.84 18.28
CA PRO A 157 -18.07 -8.84 19.72
C PRO A 157 -19.29 -7.99 20.06
N GLN A 158 -20.27 -8.55 20.76
CA GLN A 158 -21.48 -7.83 21.20
C GLN A 158 -21.13 -6.83 22.33
N ILE A 159 -19.99 -6.17 22.19
CA ILE A 159 -19.63 -5.06 23.05
C ILE A 159 -20.22 -3.82 22.35
N ASP A 160 -21.44 -3.52 22.76
CA ASP A 160 -22.20 -2.31 22.34
C ASP A 160 -21.52 -1.02 22.85
N GLN A 161 -20.19 -0.94 22.67
CA GLN A 161 -19.38 0.17 23.11
C GLN A 161 -18.77 0.87 21.90
N ILE A 162 -19.42 1.94 21.47
CA ILE A 162 -18.88 2.82 20.45
C ILE A 162 -17.62 3.50 21.02
N VAL A 163 -16.50 3.36 20.32
CA VAL A 163 -15.21 3.95 20.68
C VAL A 163 -14.87 5.18 19.84
N MET A 164 -15.38 5.24 18.60
CA MET A 164 -15.23 6.40 17.70
C MET A 164 -16.51 6.56 16.89
N ARG A 165 -16.87 7.79 16.58
CA ARG A 165 -17.96 8.09 15.65
C ARG A 165 -17.63 9.30 14.80
N ALA A 166 -18.16 9.34 13.59
CA ALA A 166 -18.20 10.51 12.75
C ALA A 166 -19.65 10.92 12.50
N ASN A 167 -19.91 12.20 12.66
CA ASN A 167 -21.23 12.79 12.46
C ASN A 167 -21.15 13.81 11.32
N ASP A 168 -21.93 13.60 10.27
CA ASP A 168 -22.07 14.46 9.09
C ASP A 168 -20.71 14.85 8.45
N LEU A 169 -19.73 13.92 8.48
CA LEU A 169 -18.38 14.15 7.99
C LEU A 169 -18.39 14.33 6.47
N LYS A 170 -17.88 15.46 5.98
CA LYS A 170 -17.71 15.73 4.56
C LYS A 170 -16.26 15.60 4.15
N VAL A 171 -16.00 14.73 3.19
CA VAL A 171 -14.66 14.50 2.64
C VAL A 171 -14.24 15.67 1.74
N TRP A 172 -15.17 16.20 0.96
CA TRP A 172 -15.00 17.39 0.12
C TRP A 172 -16.16 18.33 0.30
N PRO A 173 -16.05 19.62 -0.08
CA PRO A 173 -17.13 20.60 0.09
C PRO A 173 -18.44 20.15 -0.55
N GLU A 174 -18.35 19.50 -1.71
CA GLU A 174 -19.49 19.06 -2.52
C GLU A 174 -19.97 17.63 -2.20
N SER A 175 -19.22 16.90 -1.34
CA SER A 175 -19.58 15.51 -1.03
C SER A 175 -20.81 15.42 -0.13
N GLU A 176 -21.54 14.32 -0.25
CA GLU A 176 -22.53 13.94 0.75
C GLU A 176 -21.84 13.69 2.10
N SER A 177 -22.57 13.87 3.17
CA SER A 177 -22.08 13.60 4.51
C SER A 177 -22.05 12.10 4.82
N VAL A 178 -21.02 11.68 5.55
CA VAL A 178 -20.83 10.30 5.98
C VAL A 178 -20.97 10.23 7.51
N ASN A 179 -21.79 9.30 7.95
CA ASN A 179 -21.94 8.96 9.36
C ASN A 179 -21.45 7.53 9.58
N PHE A 180 -20.67 7.29 10.62
CA PHE A 180 -20.28 5.94 11.01
C PHE A 180 -20.01 5.84 12.50
N GLU A 181 -20.03 4.60 13.00
CA GLU A 181 -19.67 4.23 14.35
C GLU A 181 -18.69 3.07 14.30
N LEU A 182 -17.66 3.12 15.15
CA LEU A 182 -16.70 2.04 15.36
C LEU A 182 -16.86 1.51 16.79
N HIS A 183 -17.01 0.21 16.91
CA HIS A 183 -17.19 -0.47 18.19
C HIS A 183 -15.86 -1.05 18.70
N LYS A 184 -15.78 -1.27 20.01
CA LYS A 184 -14.61 -1.90 20.61
C LYS A 184 -14.42 -3.32 20.05
N GLY A 185 -13.19 -3.64 19.61
CA GLY A 185 -12.85 -4.95 19.03
C GLY A 185 -13.33 -5.15 17.59
N GLU A 186 -13.92 -4.10 16.97
CA GLU A 186 -14.36 -4.12 15.58
C GLU A 186 -13.22 -3.80 14.61
N ILE A 187 -13.20 -4.49 13.48
CA ILE A 187 -12.38 -4.15 12.32
C ILE A 187 -13.30 -3.62 11.22
N LEU A 188 -13.31 -2.31 11.04
CA LEU A 188 -14.10 -1.64 10.00
C LEU A 188 -13.27 -1.50 8.72
N GLY A 189 -13.75 -2.07 7.61
CA GLY A 189 -13.12 -1.92 6.29
C GLY A 189 -13.74 -0.76 5.51
N VAL A 190 -12.89 0.16 5.03
CA VAL A 190 -13.28 1.24 4.11
C VAL A 190 -12.78 0.89 2.72
N THR A 191 -13.66 0.93 1.72
CA THR A 191 -13.35 0.61 0.34
C THR A 191 -14.00 1.59 -0.62
N GLY A 192 -13.44 1.73 -1.82
CA GLY A 192 -13.95 2.57 -2.90
C GLY A 192 -13.05 2.47 -4.13
N LEU A 193 -13.49 3.04 -5.25
CA LEU A 193 -12.63 3.20 -6.41
C LEU A 193 -11.57 4.27 -6.15
N ASP A 194 -10.47 4.19 -6.90
CA ASP A 194 -9.38 5.18 -6.76
C ASP A 194 -9.91 6.60 -7.03
N GLY A 195 -9.56 7.55 -6.18
CA GLY A 195 -10.04 8.92 -6.24
C GLY A 195 -11.43 9.18 -5.65
N HIS A 196 -12.11 8.20 -5.02
CA HIS A 196 -13.43 8.39 -4.40
C HIS A 196 -13.38 8.89 -2.96
N GLY A 197 -12.20 9.33 -2.48
CA GLY A 197 -12.06 10.01 -1.19
C GLY A 197 -11.81 9.12 0.02
N GLN A 198 -11.66 7.79 -0.17
CA GLN A 198 -11.36 6.87 0.95
C GLN A 198 -10.05 7.21 1.66
N ASP A 199 -9.02 7.66 0.90
CA ASP A 199 -7.74 8.10 1.47
C ASP A 199 -7.92 9.36 2.34
N ASP A 200 -8.65 10.35 1.83
CA ASP A 200 -8.94 11.59 2.55
C ASP A 200 -9.81 11.32 3.77
N PHE A 201 -10.83 10.47 3.64
CA PHE A 201 -11.69 10.06 4.75
C PHE A 201 -10.89 9.44 5.89
N VAL A 202 -10.01 8.47 5.59
CA VAL A 202 -9.16 7.80 6.59
C VAL A 202 -8.19 8.78 7.25
N LYS A 203 -7.66 9.75 6.50
CA LYS A 203 -6.80 10.82 7.03
C LYS A 203 -7.57 11.76 7.97
N MET A 204 -8.81 12.08 7.65
CA MET A 204 -9.68 12.90 8.54
C MET A 204 -9.95 12.17 9.86
N LEU A 205 -10.26 10.87 9.81
CA LEU A 205 -10.45 10.05 11.00
C LEU A 205 -9.21 10.01 11.92
N ALA A 206 -8.03 10.18 11.34
CA ALA A 206 -6.77 10.22 12.06
C ALA A 206 -6.34 11.64 12.49
N GLY A 207 -7.10 12.69 12.14
CA GLY A 207 -6.71 14.08 12.39
C GLY A 207 -5.51 14.54 11.56
N VAL A 208 -5.22 13.88 10.42
CA VAL A 208 -4.13 14.25 9.49
C VAL A 208 -4.59 15.37 8.57
N SER A 209 -5.84 15.35 8.16
CA SER A 209 -6.47 16.40 7.35
C SER A 209 -7.76 16.90 8.02
N GLU A 210 -8.09 18.15 7.76
CA GLU A 210 -9.33 18.75 8.23
C GLU A 210 -10.51 18.26 7.39
N SER A 211 -11.69 18.12 8.01
CA SER A 211 -12.94 17.85 7.32
C SER A 211 -13.53 19.13 6.72
N HIS A 212 -14.26 18.99 5.63
CA HIS A 212 -15.03 20.09 5.04
C HIS A 212 -16.41 20.28 5.68
N GLY A 213 -16.72 19.52 6.73
CA GLY A 213 -17.94 19.60 7.52
C GLY A 213 -18.08 18.39 8.43
N GLY A 214 -18.94 18.49 9.43
CA GLY A 214 -19.10 17.44 10.43
C GLY A 214 -17.95 17.34 11.41
N GLU A 215 -17.93 16.26 12.17
CA GLU A 215 -16.98 16.09 13.26
C GLU A 215 -16.66 14.63 13.53
N VAL A 216 -15.46 14.38 14.04
CA VAL A 216 -15.01 13.06 14.52
C VAL A 216 -14.86 13.14 16.04
N GLU A 217 -15.41 12.17 16.73
CA GLU A 217 -15.36 12.07 18.18
C GLU A 217 -14.84 10.70 18.61
N ILE A 218 -14.02 10.70 19.64
CA ILE A 218 -13.52 9.50 20.30
C ILE A 218 -13.98 9.44 21.74
N ARG A 219 -14.26 8.24 22.22
CA ARG A 219 -14.58 8.01 23.64
C ARG A 219 -13.31 8.00 24.48
N ASN A 220 -13.18 8.94 25.39
CA ASN A 220 -12.04 9.09 26.28
C ASN A 220 -12.12 8.09 27.48
N ASN A 221 -11.09 8.11 28.35
CA ASN A 221 -11.04 7.25 29.55
C ASN A 221 -12.17 7.54 30.56
N ASN A 222 -12.79 8.72 30.50
CA ASN A 222 -13.90 9.13 31.37
C ASN A 222 -15.25 8.79 30.75
N ASN A 223 -15.28 7.97 29.69
CA ASN A 223 -16.48 7.60 28.94
C ASN A 223 -17.22 8.80 28.27
N GLN A 224 -16.53 9.89 28.01
CA GLN A 224 -17.05 11.06 27.32
C GLN A 224 -16.56 11.09 25.87
N TYR A 225 -17.40 11.55 24.95
CA TYR A 225 -17.01 11.78 23.57
C TYR A 225 -16.28 13.13 23.48
N VAL A 226 -15.09 13.11 22.91
CA VAL A 226 -14.20 14.27 22.75
C VAL A 226 -13.85 14.42 21.28
N LYS A 227 -14.01 15.62 20.77
CA LYS A 227 -13.61 16.00 19.41
C LYS A 227 -12.11 16.22 19.35
N PHE A 228 -11.54 16.02 18.18
CA PHE A 228 -10.16 16.35 17.88
C PHE A 228 -10.06 16.79 16.41
N ASN A 229 -9.08 17.65 16.11
CA ASN A 229 -8.89 18.20 14.77
C ASN A 229 -7.47 18.01 14.26
N THR A 230 -6.55 17.55 15.10
CA THR A 230 -5.15 17.38 14.74
C THR A 230 -4.65 15.97 15.04
N LEU A 231 -3.66 15.52 14.27
CA LEU A 231 -2.97 14.22 14.50
C LEU A 231 -2.39 14.14 15.94
N MET A 232 -1.92 15.26 16.50
CA MET A 232 -1.36 15.26 17.85
C MET A 232 -2.44 15.06 18.91
N GLU A 233 -3.60 15.67 18.75
CA GLU A 233 -4.76 15.47 19.63
C GLU A 233 -5.26 14.02 19.52
N ALA A 234 -5.41 13.51 18.30
CA ALA A 234 -5.78 12.12 18.03
C ALA A 234 -4.84 11.14 18.72
N LYS A 235 -3.52 11.36 18.59
CA LYS A 235 -2.49 10.57 19.26
C LYS A 235 -2.62 10.60 20.78
N ASN A 236 -2.86 11.76 21.39
CA ASN A 236 -3.03 11.89 22.84
C ASN A 236 -4.30 11.18 23.35
N LEU A 237 -5.28 10.98 22.49
CA LEU A 237 -6.51 10.24 22.76
C LEU A 237 -6.36 8.72 22.51
N GLY A 238 -5.19 8.29 22.03
CA GLY A 238 -4.87 6.87 21.79
C GLY A 238 -5.15 6.37 20.37
N ILE A 239 -5.22 7.27 19.39
CA ILE A 239 -5.28 6.91 17.97
C ILE A 239 -3.86 6.78 17.42
N SER A 240 -3.57 5.72 16.68
CA SER A 240 -2.36 5.59 15.88
C SER A 240 -2.72 5.47 14.41
N PHE A 241 -1.97 6.16 13.55
CA PHE A 241 -2.17 6.18 12.10
C PHE A 241 -0.97 5.63 11.36
N VAL A 242 -1.23 4.76 10.38
CA VAL A 242 -0.24 4.24 9.43
C VAL A 242 -0.60 4.72 8.03
N SER A 243 0.28 5.53 7.44
CA SER A 243 0.08 6.08 6.10
C SER A 243 0.24 5.04 5.00
N GLY A 244 -0.52 5.21 3.92
CA GLY A 244 -0.40 4.42 2.68
C GLY A 244 0.81 4.80 1.82
N ASP A 245 1.37 6.01 1.98
CA ASP A 245 2.60 6.41 1.30
C ASP A 245 3.83 6.12 2.17
N ARG A 246 4.26 4.84 2.16
CA ARG A 246 5.43 4.38 2.91
C ARG A 246 6.66 5.25 2.67
N LYS A 247 6.94 5.60 1.40
CA LYS A 247 8.20 6.25 1.02
C LYS A 247 8.27 7.71 1.43
N LYS A 248 7.14 8.43 1.40
CA LYS A 248 7.12 9.88 1.70
C LYS A 248 6.77 10.14 3.17
N GLU A 249 5.84 9.38 3.73
CA GLU A 249 5.24 9.66 5.03
C GLU A 249 5.54 8.56 6.06
N GLY A 250 5.79 7.34 5.57
CA GLY A 250 5.86 6.17 6.44
C GLY A 250 7.20 5.93 7.09
N ILE A 251 8.29 6.03 6.35
CA ILE A 251 9.66 5.73 6.83
C ILE A 251 10.52 6.98 6.89
N LEU A 252 11.51 6.94 7.78
CA LEU A 252 12.59 7.92 7.89
C LEU A 252 13.84 7.31 7.25
N PRO A 253 14.11 7.54 5.95
CA PRO A 253 15.05 6.75 5.15
C PRO A 253 16.51 6.86 5.63
N ASN A 254 16.85 7.95 6.29
CA ASN A 254 18.20 8.23 6.80
C ASN A 254 18.42 7.72 8.22
N LEU A 255 17.42 7.09 8.82
CA LEU A 255 17.49 6.54 10.17
C LEU A 255 17.54 5.01 10.13
N SER A 256 18.05 4.43 11.22
CA SER A 256 18.16 2.99 11.40
C SER A 256 16.77 2.31 11.50
N ILE A 257 16.78 0.99 11.39
CA ILE A 257 15.58 0.16 11.58
C ILE A 257 15.03 0.39 12.99
N TYR A 258 15.93 0.39 14.00
CA TYR A 258 15.59 0.65 15.38
C TYR A 258 14.91 2.00 15.56
N GLU A 259 15.55 3.09 15.12
CA GLU A 259 15.02 4.44 15.24
C GLU A 259 13.67 4.60 14.54
N ASN A 260 13.51 4.01 13.35
CA ASN A 260 12.23 4.02 12.65
C ASN A 260 11.09 3.40 13.47
N MET A 261 11.39 2.40 14.30
CA MET A 261 10.38 1.75 15.14
C MET A 261 10.12 2.52 16.43
N VAL A 262 11.17 2.98 17.13
CA VAL A 262 11.05 3.43 18.52
C VAL A 262 10.90 4.93 18.72
N ILE A 263 11.21 5.79 17.73
CA ILE A 263 11.11 7.26 17.86
C ILE A 263 9.78 7.74 18.49
N PRO A 264 8.60 7.26 18.07
CA PRO A 264 7.34 7.70 18.67
C PRO A 264 7.19 7.33 20.14
N LEU A 265 7.98 6.37 20.61
CA LEU A 265 7.91 5.82 21.97
C LEU A 265 8.81 6.59 22.96
N TYR A 266 9.73 7.43 22.50
CA TYR A 266 10.64 8.18 23.38
C TYR A 266 9.91 9.00 24.44
N ARG A 267 8.73 9.56 24.11
CA ARG A 267 7.94 10.37 25.05
C ARG A 267 7.16 9.52 26.04
N THR A 268 6.75 8.32 25.68
CA THR A 268 5.92 7.44 26.51
C THR A 268 6.74 6.61 27.47
N THR A 269 7.98 6.25 27.07
CA THR A 269 8.93 5.46 27.89
C THR A 269 9.91 6.31 28.69
N SER A 270 9.83 7.65 28.59
CA SER A 270 10.73 8.51 29.35
C SER A 270 10.38 8.51 30.84
N ARG A 271 11.38 8.18 31.68
CA ARG A 271 11.33 8.29 33.14
C ARG A 271 12.08 9.54 33.56
N GLY A 272 11.49 10.36 34.43
CA GLY A 272 12.21 11.48 35.04
C GLY A 272 11.65 12.88 34.83
N GLY A 273 10.39 13.04 34.51
CA GLY A 273 9.71 14.33 34.43
C GLY A 273 10.37 15.28 33.42
N PHE A 274 10.65 16.53 33.83
CA PHE A 274 11.20 17.59 32.97
C PHE A 274 12.61 17.26 32.38
N LEU A 275 13.40 16.38 33.00
CA LEU A 275 14.73 15.94 32.54
C LEU A 275 14.71 14.66 31.69
N GLY A 276 13.53 14.11 31.45
CA GLY A 276 13.17 12.97 30.61
C GLY A 276 14.30 12.06 30.10
N PHE A 277 14.80 11.14 30.95
CA PHE A 277 15.72 10.13 30.48
C PHE A 277 14.97 9.05 29.69
N VAL A 278 15.46 8.73 28.51
CA VAL A 278 14.92 7.64 27.68
C VAL A 278 15.21 6.30 28.36
N ASN A 279 14.19 5.47 28.52
CA ASN A 279 14.35 4.11 29.06
C ASN A 279 14.72 3.14 27.92
N TRP A 280 16.01 3.06 27.63
CA TRP A 280 16.54 2.21 26.56
C TRP A 280 16.22 0.72 26.75
N LEU A 281 16.16 0.24 27.98
CA LEU A 281 15.85 -1.16 28.26
C LEU A 281 14.43 -1.51 27.86
N GLU A 282 13.48 -0.65 28.15
CA GLU A 282 12.08 -0.80 27.77
C GLU A 282 11.89 -0.68 26.25
N LEU A 283 12.55 0.29 25.62
CA LEU A 283 12.51 0.46 24.17
C LEU A 283 13.09 -0.75 23.43
N ASN A 284 14.20 -1.29 23.92
CA ASN A 284 14.77 -2.50 23.33
C ASN A 284 13.82 -3.70 23.51
N GLY A 285 13.17 -3.82 24.66
CA GLY A 285 12.16 -4.85 24.88
C GLY A 285 10.99 -4.77 23.91
N ILE A 286 10.47 -3.56 23.67
CA ILE A 286 9.39 -3.34 22.69
C ILE A 286 9.90 -3.66 21.26
N TYR A 287 11.10 -3.22 20.91
CA TYR A 287 11.70 -3.48 19.61
C TYR A 287 11.79 -4.98 19.32
N GLU A 288 12.42 -5.75 20.21
CA GLU A 288 12.58 -7.21 20.04
C GLU A 288 11.23 -7.93 19.99
N TRP A 289 10.29 -7.52 20.86
CA TRP A 289 8.95 -8.09 20.89
C TRP A 289 8.21 -7.90 19.55
N GLU A 290 8.25 -6.69 18.99
CA GLU A 290 7.57 -6.40 17.73
C GLU A 290 8.27 -7.04 16.52
N LEU A 291 9.60 -7.18 16.55
CA LEU A 291 10.32 -7.93 15.52
C LEU A 291 9.86 -9.38 15.45
N ASP A 292 9.77 -10.03 16.61
CA ASP A 292 9.35 -11.43 16.71
C ASP A 292 7.86 -11.57 16.34
N ARG A 293 7.00 -10.73 16.93
CA ARG A 293 5.55 -10.74 16.70
C ARG A 293 5.18 -10.63 15.23
N LEU A 294 5.82 -9.74 14.48
CA LEU A 294 5.53 -9.52 13.06
C LEU A 294 6.46 -10.31 12.13
N ASN A 295 7.33 -11.15 12.69
CA ASN A 295 8.33 -11.92 11.93
C ASN A 295 9.07 -11.01 10.93
N ILE A 296 9.69 -9.93 11.46
CA ILE A 296 10.41 -8.97 10.64
C ILE A 296 11.84 -9.47 10.44
N LYS A 297 12.19 -9.77 9.19
CA LYS A 297 13.56 -10.19 8.85
C LYS A 297 14.45 -8.96 8.69
N THR A 298 15.37 -8.76 9.60
CA THR A 298 16.33 -7.64 9.61
C THR A 298 17.77 -8.13 9.65
N GLY A 299 18.71 -7.23 9.28
CA GLY A 299 20.12 -7.34 9.67
C GLY A 299 20.35 -6.75 11.07
N LEU A 300 21.39 -5.92 11.20
CA LEU A 300 21.66 -5.22 12.45
C LEU A 300 20.59 -4.14 12.69
N GLN A 301 20.22 -3.93 13.95
CA GLN A 301 19.27 -2.86 14.32
C GLN A 301 19.74 -1.46 13.92
N SER A 302 21.06 -1.27 13.76
CA SER A 302 21.71 -0.04 13.30
C SER A 302 21.67 0.14 11.78
N ASP A 303 21.29 -0.89 11.02
CA ASP A 303 21.21 -0.77 9.56
C ASP A 303 20.10 0.23 9.18
N LEU A 304 20.30 0.93 8.07
CA LEU A 304 19.30 1.86 7.56
C LEU A 304 18.00 1.11 7.21
N ILE A 305 16.86 1.72 7.47
CA ILE A 305 15.54 1.17 7.09
C ILE A 305 15.46 0.83 5.59
N THR A 306 16.19 1.54 4.75
CA THR A 306 16.25 1.33 3.31
C THR A 306 16.94 0.03 2.90
N SER A 307 17.68 -0.63 3.80
CA SER A 307 18.26 -1.96 3.55
C SER A 307 17.22 -3.08 3.54
N LEU A 308 16.04 -2.82 4.12
CA LEU A 308 14.96 -3.80 4.19
C LEU A 308 14.17 -3.87 2.88
N SER A 309 13.63 -5.06 2.58
CA SER A 309 12.61 -5.21 1.54
C SER A 309 11.37 -4.39 1.85
N GLY A 310 10.59 -4.04 0.80
CA GLY A 310 9.37 -3.25 0.97
C GLY A 310 8.39 -3.85 1.98
N GLY A 311 8.25 -5.17 1.99
CA GLY A 311 7.39 -5.86 2.98
C GLY A 311 7.89 -5.70 4.42
N ASN A 312 9.19 -5.82 4.67
CA ASN A 312 9.75 -5.62 6.00
C ASN A 312 9.69 -4.16 6.44
N GLN A 313 9.91 -3.18 5.53
CA GLN A 313 9.68 -1.76 5.84
C GLN A 313 8.23 -1.51 6.28
N GLN A 314 7.25 -2.12 5.61
CA GLN A 314 5.84 -2.00 5.97
C GLN A 314 5.56 -2.60 7.35
N LYS A 315 6.13 -3.76 7.64
CA LYS A 315 6.03 -4.39 8.96
C LYS A 315 6.62 -3.51 10.07
N VAL A 316 7.76 -2.82 9.83
CA VAL A 316 8.35 -1.86 10.79
C VAL A 316 7.41 -0.69 11.06
N MET A 317 6.73 -0.15 10.02
CA MET A 317 5.75 0.93 10.22
C MET A 317 4.56 0.48 11.09
N ILE A 318 4.10 -0.75 10.89
CA ILE A 318 2.99 -1.33 11.67
C ILE A 318 3.46 -1.61 13.10
N ALA A 319 4.65 -2.21 13.28
CA ALA A 319 5.29 -2.45 14.57
C ALA A 319 5.40 -1.16 15.39
N ARG A 320 5.86 -0.07 14.77
CA ARG A 320 5.91 1.27 15.37
C ARG A 320 4.55 1.72 15.91
N SER A 321 3.48 1.38 15.23
CA SER A 321 2.12 1.75 15.65
C SER A 321 1.62 0.84 16.78
N PHE A 322 1.86 -0.45 16.70
CA PHE A 322 1.52 -1.40 17.76
C PHE A 322 2.26 -1.12 19.07
N GLY A 323 3.56 -0.81 19.01
CA GLY A 323 4.37 -0.48 20.19
C GLY A 323 3.86 0.72 20.97
N GLN A 324 2.98 1.55 20.40
CA GLN A 324 2.31 2.64 21.09
C GLN A 324 1.07 2.20 21.89
N HIS A 325 0.67 0.94 21.79
CA HIS A 325 -0.54 0.38 22.40
C HIS A 325 -1.78 1.27 22.16
N PRO A 326 -2.12 1.58 20.88
CA PRO A 326 -3.24 2.46 20.59
C PRO A 326 -4.57 1.81 20.94
N LYS A 327 -5.57 2.64 21.31
CA LYS A 327 -6.95 2.21 21.47
C LYS A 327 -7.64 2.01 20.13
N ILE A 328 -7.27 2.83 19.15
CA ILE A 328 -7.77 2.79 17.78
C ILE A 328 -6.59 2.83 16.84
N LEU A 329 -6.52 1.87 15.94
CA LEU A 329 -5.51 1.77 14.91
C LEU A 329 -6.15 2.07 13.56
N ILE A 330 -5.69 3.14 12.90
CA ILE A 330 -6.15 3.54 11.58
C ILE A 330 -5.06 3.21 10.56
N LEU A 331 -5.40 2.37 9.60
CA LEU A 331 -4.48 1.88 8.59
C LEU A 331 -4.95 2.32 7.20
N ASN A 332 -4.12 3.10 6.51
CA ASN A 332 -4.37 3.47 5.13
C ASN A 332 -3.59 2.54 4.21
N ASP A 333 -4.28 1.66 3.50
CA ASP A 333 -3.72 0.66 2.58
C ASP A 333 -2.45 -0.05 3.13
N PRO A 334 -2.55 -0.71 4.32
CA PRO A 334 -1.37 -1.26 5.01
C PRO A 334 -0.71 -2.41 4.24
N ALA A 335 -1.38 -2.94 3.24
CA ALA A 335 -0.92 -4.06 2.43
C ALA A 335 -0.35 -3.64 1.06
N ARG A 336 -0.14 -2.34 0.84
CA ARG A 336 0.38 -1.82 -0.44
C ARG A 336 1.83 -2.23 -0.68
N GLY A 337 2.06 -2.90 -1.81
CA GLY A 337 3.41 -3.31 -2.23
C GLY A 337 4.07 -4.34 -1.32
N ILE A 338 3.27 -5.20 -0.68
CA ILE A 338 3.74 -6.37 0.04
C ILE A 338 3.20 -7.65 -0.61
N ASP A 339 3.96 -8.74 -0.47
CA ASP A 339 3.58 -10.04 -1.03
C ASP A 339 2.39 -10.69 -0.29
N VAL A 340 1.79 -11.70 -0.93
CA VAL A 340 0.57 -12.36 -0.45
C VAL A 340 0.75 -12.98 0.94
N ASN A 341 1.92 -13.58 1.23
CA ASN A 341 2.17 -14.21 2.52
C ASN A 341 2.25 -13.17 3.62
N THR A 342 3.01 -12.09 3.39
CA THR A 342 3.14 -10.96 4.32
C THR A 342 1.77 -10.30 4.58
N LYS A 343 0.94 -10.17 3.53
CA LYS A 343 -0.43 -9.64 3.66
C LYS A 343 -1.32 -10.52 4.54
N ARG A 344 -1.26 -11.85 4.35
CA ARG A 344 -2.02 -12.81 5.18
C ARG A 344 -1.59 -12.74 6.65
N ASP A 345 -0.28 -12.76 6.90
CA ASP A 345 0.27 -12.65 8.25
C ASP A 345 -0.18 -11.34 8.93
N LEU A 346 -0.14 -10.22 8.20
CA LEU A 346 -0.62 -8.94 8.69
C LEU A 346 -2.07 -9.01 9.14
N TYR A 347 -2.96 -9.58 8.34
CA TYR A 347 -4.38 -9.67 8.70
C TYR A 347 -4.63 -10.56 9.94
N VAL A 348 -3.83 -11.61 10.12
CA VAL A 348 -3.88 -12.43 11.35
C VAL A 348 -3.48 -11.57 12.56
N HIS A 349 -2.40 -10.79 12.44
CA HIS A 349 -1.94 -9.91 13.53
C HIS A 349 -2.95 -8.80 13.85
N LEU A 350 -3.59 -8.21 12.83
CA LEU A 350 -4.64 -7.20 13.05
C LEU A 350 -5.85 -7.79 13.78
N ARG A 351 -6.25 -9.00 13.43
CA ARG A 351 -7.35 -9.68 14.12
C ARG A 351 -7.02 -9.95 15.59
N ASN A 352 -5.84 -10.53 15.86
CA ASN A 352 -5.42 -10.78 17.23
C ASN A 352 -5.36 -9.48 18.04
N TYR A 353 -4.90 -8.38 17.42
CA TYR A 353 -4.85 -7.07 18.09
C TYR A 353 -6.24 -6.50 18.41
N ALA A 354 -7.24 -6.76 17.58
CA ALA A 354 -8.62 -6.32 17.82
C ALA A 354 -9.31 -7.14 18.92
N GLU A 355 -8.87 -8.39 19.13
CA GLU A 355 -9.40 -9.29 20.18
C GLU A 355 -8.79 -8.99 21.57
N GLU A 356 -7.62 -8.35 21.65
CA GLU A 356 -6.98 -7.87 22.89
C GLU A 356 -7.65 -6.56 23.40
#